data_5773241af82e752def2ab44a85337998
#
_entry.id   5773241af82e752def2ab44a85337998
#
_cell.length_a   1.000
_cell.length_b   1.000
_cell.length_c   1.000
_cell.angle_alpha   90.00
_cell.angle_beta   90.00
_cell.angle_gamma   90.00
#
_symmetry.space_group_name_H-M   'P 1'
#
loop_
_entity.id
_entity.type
_entity.pdbx_description
1 polymer ?
#
loop_
_entity_poly.entity_id
_entity_poly.type
_entity_poly.pdbx_seq_one_letter_code
_entity_poly.pdbx_strand_id
1 'polypeptide(L)'
;MLTIGVVTIPFKFEQRPKIEQALRGVEAISQHVDALLVINNERIFDIYQNCNVYDAFRRVDDTLTIAVKSISEIITAEGIINLDFRDVSKVLKNGGVAIMSYGIGKGERRLADAIESALHSPLLNDNDIYNSKKILFNIYGSTKHPLMVEEMEEISRFTERFVSKDIEVIWGLATDDSLDEEVKITILATGFGVSNIPGMSEATIQLNRAPKKEPEESAEQKAQREEEEKKVGEMITHYYGGDKLTAKRTIHSFIMEGEDLFNDDLIDAIDSLPTYLRTKQDISDLEAKRK
;
A
#
# COMPACT_ATOMS: atom_id res chain seq x y z
N MET A 1 0.64 3.56 -26.04
CA MET A 1 1.50 2.69 -25.21
C MET A 1 0.76 2.52 -23.89
N LEU A 2 0.74 1.36 -23.29
CA LEU A 2 0.22 1.11 -21.94
C LEU A 2 1.38 1.22 -20.95
N THR A 3 1.24 2.05 -19.93
CA THR A 3 2.27 2.26 -18.91
C THR A 3 1.71 1.86 -17.55
N ILE A 4 2.35 0.90 -16.91
CA ILE A 4 1.96 0.38 -15.59
C ILE A 4 3.08 0.72 -14.60
N GLY A 5 2.73 1.40 -13.52
CA GLY A 5 3.62 1.60 -12.39
C GLY A 5 3.41 0.51 -11.34
N VAL A 6 4.50 -0.03 -10.81
CA VAL A 6 4.45 -0.93 -9.65
C VAL A 6 5.36 -0.36 -8.58
N VAL A 7 4.80 -0.07 -7.43
CA VAL A 7 5.52 0.60 -6.33
C VAL A 7 5.20 -0.05 -4.99
N THR A 8 6.10 0.11 -4.04
CA THR A 8 5.92 -0.35 -2.67
C THR A 8 5.84 0.81 -1.70
N ILE A 9 5.06 0.64 -0.63
CA ILE A 9 5.00 1.58 0.50
C ILE A 9 5.84 1.01 1.64
N PRO A 10 6.70 1.84 2.28
CA PRO A 10 7.61 1.40 3.33
C PRO A 10 6.93 0.75 4.51
N PHE A 11 7.69 -0.03 5.27
CA PHE A 11 7.27 -0.56 6.55
C PHE A 11 7.06 0.54 7.60
N LYS A 12 6.21 0.27 8.58
CA LYS A 12 5.93 1.15 9.72
C LYS A 12 7.18 1.53 10.51
N PHE A 13 8.12 0.59 10.69
CA PHE A 13 9.37 0.85 11.40
C PHE A 13 10.34 1.79 10.67
N GLU A 14 10.15 2.05 9.37
CA GLU A 14 10.96 2.98 8.59
C GLU A 14 10.65 4.45 8.89
N GLN A 15 9.71 4.71 9.77
CA GLN A 15 9.34 5.99 10.32
C GLN A 15 8.52 6.90 9.38
N ARG A 16 7.77 7.80 10.02
CA ARG A 16 6.83 8.72 9.37
C ARG A 16 7.41 9.52 8.19
N PRO A 17 8.63 10.12 8.26
CA PRO A 17 9.13 10.93 7.14
C PRO A 17 9.28 10.15 5.84
N LYS A 18 9.69 8.86 5.94
CA LYS A 18 9.88 8.00 4.77
C LYS A 18 8.54 7.57 4.20
N ILE A 19 7.57 7.28 5.05
CA ILE A 19 6.20 6.96 4.65
C ILE A 19 5.57 8.14 3.90
N GLU A 20 5.66 9.36 4.45
CA GLU A 20 5.16 10.57 3.79
C GLU A 20 5.83 10.81 2.44
N GLN A 21 7.14 10.62 2.35
CA GLN A 21 7.88 10.72 1.08
C GLN A 21 7.37 9.70 0.05
N ALA A 22 7.15 8.46 0.46
CA ALA A 22 6.63 7.41 -0.40
C ALA A 22 5.21 7.72 -0.88
N LEU A 23 4.31 8.16 0.01
CA LEU A 23 2.93 8.52 -0.35
C LEU A 23 2.89 9.69 -1.36
N ARG A 24 3.74 10.70 -1.20
CA ARG A 24 3.91 11.78 -2.20
C ARG A 24 4.44 11.25 -3.54
N GLY A 25 5.37 10.29 -3.49
CA GLY A 25 5.89 9.61 -4.69
C GLY A 25 4.80 8.83 -5.43
N VAL A 26 3.97 8.10 -4.68
CA VAL A 26 2.81 7.36 -5.21
C VAL A 26 1.85 8.31 -5.93
N GLU A 27 1.52 9.44 -5.31
CA GLU A 27 0.65 10.43 -5.93
C GLU A 27 1.28 11.02 -7.21
N ALA A 28 2.55 11.40 -7.15
CA ALA A 28 3.23 11.96 -8.30
C ALA A 28 3.27 10.99 -9.49
N ILE A 29 3.61 9.71 -9.26
CA ILE A 29 3.68 8.70 -10.32
C ILE A 29 2.30 8.34 -10.87
N SER A 30 1.25 8.37 -10.03
CA SER A 30 -0.12 8.04 -10.44
C SER A 30 -0.64 8.92 -11.58
N GLN A 31 -0.11 10.15 -11.72
CA GLN A 31 -0.48 11.10 -12.77
C GLN A 31 0.21 10.82 -14.12
N HIS A 32 1.21 9.92 -14.14
CA HIS A 32 2.04 9.63 -15.31
C HIS A 32 1.92 8.21 -15.83
N VAL A 33 1.09 7.38 -15.19
CA VAL A 33 0.87 5.98 -15.59
C VAL A 33 -0.61 5.72 -15.86
N ASP A 34 -0.90 4.72 -16.70
CA ASP A 34 -2.28 4.28 -16.98
C ASP A 34 -2.88 3.51 -15.80
N ALA A 35 -2.06 2.71 -15.14
CA ALA A 35 -2.43 1.98 -13.94
C ALA A 35 -1.27 1.97 -12.95
N LEU A 36 -1.58 2.04 -11.66
CA LEU A 36 -0.59 2.03 -10.57
C LEU A 36 -0.93 0.92 -9.58
N LEU A 37 -0.07 -0.08 -9.52
CA LEU A 37 -0.13 -1.14 -8.51
C LEU A 37 0.70 -0.71 -7.29
N VAL A 38 0.04 -0.61 -6.14
CA VAL A 38 0.68 -0.21 -4.88
C VAL A 38 0.68 -1.38 -3.90
N ILE A 39 1.87 -1.83 -3.52
CA ILE A 39 2.08 -2.93 -2.58
C ILE A 39 2.46 -2.35 -1.22
N ASN A 40 1.69 -2.69 -0.19
CA ASN A 40 1.99 -2.25 1.17
C ASN A 40 2.87 -3.29 1.88
N ASN A 41 4.12 -2.90 2.17
CA ASN A 41 5.07 -3.79 2.84
C ASN A 41 4.59 -4.21 4.23
N GLU A 42 3.88 -3.36 4.95
CA GLU A 42 3.35 -3.68 6.28
C GLU A 42 2.38 -4.86 6.25
N ARG A 43 1.54 -4.96 5.20
CA ARG A 43 0.61 -6.09 5.03
C ARG A 43 1.33 -7.41 4.84
N ILE A 44 2.48 -7.39 4.17
CA ILE A 44 3.32 -8.58 4.03
C ILE A 44 3.88 -8.99 5.39
N PHE A 45 4.24 -8.01 6.22
CA PHE A 45 4.72 -8.27 7.57
C PHE A 45 3.64 -8.90 8.46
N ASP A 46 2.39 -8.44 8.36
CA ASP A 46 1.27 -8.98 9.12
C ASP A 46 1.04 -10.49 8.87
N ILE A 47 1.35 -10.96 7.65
CA ILE A 47 1.19 -12.37 7.27
C ILE A 47 2.34 -13.23 7.76
N TYR A 48 3.56 -12.70 7.65
CA TYR A 48 4.79 -13.42 7.94
C TYR A 48 5.39 -13.04 9.31
N GLN A 49 4.57 -12.89 10.33
CA GLN A 49 4.95 -12.45 11.69
C GLN A 49 6.11 -13.25 12.31
N ASN A 50 6.35 -14.49 11.88
CA ASN A 50 7.38 -15.37 12.42
C ASN A 50 8.68 -15.41 11.59
N CYS A 51 8.90 -14.45 10.68
CA CYS A 51 10.12 -14.39 9.91
C CYS A 51 11.11 -13.36 10.46
N ASN A 52 12.40 -13.54 10.19
CA ASN A 52 13.39 -12.53 10.50
C ASN A 52 13.30 -11.34 9.50
N VAL A 53 13.97 -10.23 9.83
CA VAL A 53 13.90 -9.00 9.03
C VAL A 53 14.39 -9.22 7.58
N TYR A 54 15.43 -10.02 7.37
CA TYR A 54 15.94 -10.31 6.02
C TYR A 54 14.91 -11.08 5.19
N ASP A 55 14.25 -12.07 5.79
CA ASP A 55 13.20 -12.82 5.14
C ASP A 55 11.97 -11.94 4.85
N ALA A 56 11.64 -10.98 5.73
CA ALA A 56 10.56 -10.03 5.49
C ALA A 56 10.81 -9.20 4.23
N PHE A 57 11.99 -8.60 4.08
CA PHE A 57 12.37 -7.87 2.86
C PHE A 57 12.36 -8.76 1.63
N ARG A 58 12.89 -9.98 1.73
CA ARG A 58 12.87 -10.94 0.63
C ARG A 58 11.43 -11.28 0.20
N ARG A 59 10.50 -11.41 1.14
CA ARG A 59 9.07 -11.63 0.82
C ARG A 59 8.44 -10.46 0.09
N VAL A 60 8.84 -9.23 0.41
CA VAL A 60 8.41 -8.04 -0.34
C VAL A 60 8.92 -8.11 -1.78
N ASP A 61 10.20 -8.43 -1.97
CA ASP A 61 10.80 -8.58 -3.31
C ASP A 61 10.14 -9.71 -4.11
N ASP A 62 9.89 -10.86 -3.45
CA ASP A 62 9.16 -11.98 -4.06
C ASP A 62 7.74 -11.54 -4.49
N THR A 63 7.04 -10.78 -3.65
CA THR A 63 5.69 -10.28 -3.93
C THR A 63 5.69 -9.34 -5.12
N LEU A 64 6.65 -8.42 -5.18
CA LEU A 64 6.82 -7.51 -6.32
C LEU A 64 7.11 -8.29 -7.61
N THR A 65 7.98 -9.27 -7.52
CA THR A 65 8.33 -10.16 -8.64
C THR A 65 7.12 -10.93 -9.14
N ILE A 66 6.33 -11.52 -8.23
CA ILE A 66 5.09 -12.23 -8.55
C ILE A 66 4.10 -11.29 -9.25
N ALA A 67 3.94 -10.06 -8.75
CA ALA A 67 3.05 -9.08 -9.33
C ALA A 67 3.40 -8.75 -10.78
N VAL A 68 4.65 -8.39 -11.04
CA VAL A 68 5.13 -8.07 -12.41
C VAL A 68 5.05 -9.29 -13.32
N LYS A 69 5.48 -10.45 -12.83
CA LYS A 69 5.45 -11.72 -13.58
C LYS A 69 4.02 -12.10 -13.94
N SER A 70 3.07 -12.03 -13.00
CA SER A 70 1.67 -12.38 -13.25
C SER A 70 1.02 -11.50 -14.32
N ILE A 71 1.30 -10.18 -14.33
CA ILE A 71 0.80 -9.29 -15.38
C ILE A 71 1.40 -9.70 -16.75
N SER A 72 2.68 -10.05 -16.79
CA SER A 72 3.34 -10.52 -18.01
C SER A 72 2.77 -11.85 -18.47
N GLU A 73 2.58 -12.80 -17.56
CA GLU A 73 2.04 -14.14 -17.86
C GLU A 73 0.62 -14.07 -18.44
N ILE A 74 -0.24 -13.15 -17.96
CA ILE A 74 -1.58 -12.96 -18.51
C ILE A 74 -1.53 -12.67 -20.02
N ILE A 75 -0.50 -11.95 -20.49
CA ILE A 75 -0.36 -11.57 -21.90
C ILE A 75 0.36 -12.64 -22.71
N THR A 76 1.27 -13.40 -22.09
CA THR A 76 2.20 -14.30 -22.81
C THR A 76 1.88 -15.77 -22.68
N ALA A 77 1.03 -16.17 -21.69
CA ALA A 77 0.69 -17.56 -21.50
C ALA A 77 -0.26 -18.04 -22.59
N GLU A 78 0.06 -19.18 -23.19
CA GLU A 78 -0.85 -19.88 -24.09
C GLU A 78 -1.93 -20.60 -23.29
N GLY A 79 -3.17 -20.52 -23.75
CA GLY A 79 -4.28 -21.12 -23.03
C GLY A 79 -5.44 -21.53 -23.94
N ILE A 80 -6.45 -22.10 -23.31
CA ILE A 80 -7.71 -22.51 -23.98
C ILE A 80 -8.57 -21.27 -24.27
N ILE A 81 -8.60 -20.33 -23.32
CA ILE A 81 -9.23 -19.01 -23.44
C ILE A 81 -8.13 -17.98 -23.26
N ASN A 82 -7.62 -17.50 -24.38
CA ASN A 82 -6.49 -16.57 -24.38
C ASN A 82 -6.95 -15.15 -24.04
N LEU A 83 -6.20 -14.52 -23.18
CA LEU A 83 -6.24 -13.08 -22.95
C LEU A 83 -5.16 -12.41 -23.81
N ASP A 84 -5.55 -11.44 -24.61
CA ASP A 84 -4.61 -10.71 -25.43
C ASP A 84 -4.22 -9.35 -24.78
N PHE A 85 -3.27 -8.67 -25.41
CA PHE A 85 -2.86 -7.34 -24.94
C PHE A 85 -4.01 -6.32 -24.95
N ARG A 86 -5.04 -6.50 -25.79
CA ARG A 86 -6.19 -5.60 -25.85
C ARG A 86 -7.05 -5.73 -24.60
N ASP A 87 -7.24 -6.98 -24.13
CA ASP A 87 -7.98 -7.26 -22.90
C ASP A 87 -7.32 -6.63 -21.70
N VAL A 88 -6.01 -6.86 -21.55
CA VAL A 88 -5.21 -6.25 -20.48
C VAL A 88 -5.21 -4.71 -20.60
N SER A 89 -5.05 -4.19 -21.81
CA SER A 89 -5.09 -2.75 -22.06
C SER A 89 -6.47 -2.15 -21.76
N LYS A 90 -7.55 -2.87 -22.04
CA LYS A 90 -8.93 -2.43 -21.74
C LYS A 90 -9.17 -2.28 -20.25
N VAL A 91 -8.60 -3.16 -19.44
CA VAL A 91 -8.71 -3.12 -17.99
C VAL A 91 -7.79 -2.05 -17.39
N LEU A 92 -6.52 -2.00 -17.79
CA LEU A 92 -5.50 -1.17 -17.17
C LEU A 92 -5.44 0.26 -17.68
N LYS A 93 -5.82 0.53 -18.94
CA LYS A 93 -5.73 1.88 -19.51
C LYS A 93 -6.71 2.83 -18.81
N ASN A 94 -6.16 3.94 -18.30
CA ASN A 94 -6.88 4.88 -17.44
C ASN A 94 -7.52 4.20 -16.22
N GLY A 95 -6.90 3.11 -15.76
CA GLY A 95 -7.39 2.27 -14.66
C GLY A 95 -7.20 2.89 -13.28
N GLY A 96 -6.35 3.92 -13.18
CA GLY A 96 -6.01 4.52 -11.88
C GLY A 96 -5.23 3.56 -11.00
N VAL A 97 -5.66 3.40 -9.75
CA VAL A 97 -5.07 2.39 -8.87
C VAL A 97 -5.54 1.01 -9.28
N ALA A 98 -4.58 0.11 -9.44
CA ALA A 98 -4.80 -1.29 -9.69
C ALA A 98 -4.49 -2.12 -8.44
N ILE A 99 -5.23 -3.16 -8.25
CA ILE A 99 -5.00 -4.16 -7.21
C ILE A 99 -4.81 -5.49 -7.90
N MET A 100 -3.85 -6.24 -7.44
CA MET A 100 -3.61 -7.59 -7.92
C MET A 100 -3.61 -8.56 -6.75
N SER A 101 -4.17 -9.72 -7.00
CA SER A 101 -4.05 -10.84 -6.07
C SER A 101 -3.85 -12.14 -6.84
N TYR A 102 -3.39 -13.15 -6.13
CA TYR A 102 -3.35 -14.51 -6.64
C TYR A 102 -3.70 -15.50 -5.53
N GLY A 103 -4.20 -16.64 -5.93
CA GLY A 103 -4.49 -17.76 -5.03
C GLY A 103 -4.16 -19.06 -5.68
N ILE A 104 -3.84 -20.06 -4.87
CA ILE A 104 -3.56 -21.43 -5.29
C ILE A 104 -4.46 -22.35 -4.47
N GLY A 105 -5.03 -23.33 -5.14
CA GLY A 105 -5.85 -24.35 -4.50
C GLY A 105 -5.47 -25.74 -4.97
N LYS A 106 -5.74 -26.75 -4.13
CA LYS A 106 -5.41 -28.17 -4.36
C LYS A 106 -6.54 -29.08 -3.90
N GLY A 107 -6.64 -30.24 -4.51
CA GLY A 107 -7.62 -31.27 -4.15
C GLY A 107 -8.97 -31.09 -4.85
N GLU A 108 -10.05 -31.65 -4.27
CA GLU A 108 -11.37 -31.69 -4.89
C GLU A 108 -12.03 -30.32 -5.12
N ARG A 109 -11.71 -29.35 -4.28
CA ARG A 109 -12.23 -27.98 -4.36
C ARG A 109 -11.18 -26.96 -4.82
N ARG A 110 -10.16 -27.43 -5.55
CA ARG A 110 -8.96 -26.64 -5.88
C ARG A 110 -9.27 -25.28 -6.49
N LEU A 111 -10.28 -25.16 -7.34
CA LEU A 111 -10.65 -23.89 -7.96
C LEU A 111 -11.36 -22.96 -6.96
N ALA A 112 -12.28 -23.48 -6.17
CA ALA A 112 -12.95 -22.70 -5.12
C ALA A 112 -11.93 -22.20 -4.07
N ASP A 113 -11.03 -23.07 -3.64
CA ASP A 113 -9.98 -22.74 -2.67
C ASP A 113 -8.98 -21.72 -3.24
N ALA A 114 -8.64 -21.81 -4.55
CA ALA A 114 -7.81 -20.83 -5.23
C ALA A 114 -8.49 -19.45 -5.27
N ILE A 115 -9.78 -19.39 -5.60
CA ILE A 115 -10.58 -18.16 -5.61
C ILE A 115 -10.63 -17.54 -4.20
N GLU A 116 -10.93 -18.35 -3.20
CA GLU A 116 -11.02 -17.92 -1.81
C GLU A 116 -9.65 -17.40 -1.31
N SER A 117 -8.57 -18.13 -1.60
CA SER A 117 -7.20 -17.71 -1.31
C SER A 117 -6.85 -16.37 -1.97
N ALA A 118 -7.24 -16.17 -3.24
CA ALA A 118 -7.01 -14.91 -3.93
C ALA A 118 -7.79 -13.76 -3.31
N LEU A 119 -9.04 -13.98 -2.90
CA LEU A 119 -9.89 -12.96 -2.27
C LEU A 119 -9.40 -12.55 -0.88
N HIS A 120 -8.72 -13.45 -0.17
CA HIS A 120 -8.12 -13.18 1.13
C HIS A 120 -6.63 -12.85 1.03
N SER A 121 -6.14 -12.60 -0.19
CA SER A 121 -4.75 -12.21 -0.39
C SER A 121 -4.45 -10.87 0.27
N PRO A 122 -3.35 -10.77 0.99
CA PRO A 122 -2.89 -9.53 1.61
C PRO A 122 -2.56 -8.42 0.61
N LEU A 123 -2.38 -8.79 -0.64
CA LEU A 123 -2.17 -7.83 -1.74
C LEU A 123 -3.43 -7.01 -2.05
N LEU A 124 -4.60 -7.45 -1.60
CA LEU A 124 -5.86 -6.72 -1.76
C LEU A 124 -6.00 -5.51 -0.82
N ASN A 125 -5.11 -5.36 0.20
CA ASN A 125 -5.07 -4.16 1.06
C ASN A 125 -6.41 -3.75 1.67
N ASP A 126 -7.24 -4.68 2.17
CA ASP A 126 -8.61 -4.40 2.63
C ASP A 126 -9.51 -3.73 1.55
N ASN A 127 -9.02 -3.57 0.33
CA ASN A 127 -9.83 -3.07 -0.76
C ASN A 127 -10.78 -4.16 -1.22
N ASP A 128 -12.04 -3.88 -1.11
CA ASP A 128 -13.08 -4.73 -1.64
C ASP A 128 -13.03 -4.68 -3.18
N ILE A 129 -12.64 -5.77 -3.82
CA ILE A 129 -12.61 -5.89 -5.29
C ILE A 129 -13.98 -5.62 -5.92
N TYR A 130 -15.05 -5.75 -5.13
CA TYR A 130 -16.41 -5.42 -5.55
C TYR A 130 -16.68 -3.92 -5.71
N ASN A 131 -15.72 -3.07 -5.34
CA ASN A 131 -15.74 -1.63 -5.61
C ASN A 131 -14.91 -1.25 -6.84
N SER A 132 -14.37 -2.23 -7.56
CA SER A 132 -13.66 -2.00 -8.83
C SER A 132 -14.63 -1.64 -9.95
N LYS A 133 -14.11 -1.03 -11.02
CA LYS A 133 -14.88 -0.81 -12.25
C LYS A 133 -14.66 -1.92 -13.27
N LYS A 134 -13.47 -2.51 -13.26
CA LYS A 134 -13.09 -3.58 -14.18
C LYS A 134 -12.27 -4.61 -13.47
N ILE A 135 -12.51 -5.86 -13.79
CA ILE A 135 -11.76 -7.00 -13.28
C ILE A 135 -11.31 -7.84 -14.46
N LEU A 136 -10.06 -8.25 -14.40
CA LEU A 136 -9.51 -9.29 -15.24
C LEU A 136 -9.00 -10.39 -14.35
N PHE A 137 -9.35 -11.63 -14.63
CA PHE A 137 -8.73 -12.77 -13.96
C PHE A 137 -8.33 -13.85 -14.94
N ASN A 138 -7.24 -14.53 -14.61
CA ASN A 138 -6.76 -15.67 -15.39
C ASN A 138 -6.59 -16.89 -14.49
N ILE A 139 -7.08 -18.02 -14.97
CA ILE A 139 -6.98 -19.30 -14.28
C ILE A 139 -5.92 -20.12 -14.98
N TYR A 140 -5.07 -20.77 -14.18
CA TYR A 140 -4.02 -21.64 -14.68
C TYR A 140 -4.23 -23.03 -14.11
N GLY A 141 -4.22 -24.03 -14.99
CA GLY A 141 -4.27 -25.44 -14.64
C GLY A 141 -3.25 -26.23 -15.45
N SER A 142 -2.93 -27.43 -15.00
CA SER A 142 -2.00 -28.33 -15.70
C SER A 142 -2.73 -29.10 -16.81
N THR A 143 -2.01 -29.40 -17.89
CA THR A 143 -2.50 -30.32 -18.94
C THR A 143 -2.62 -31.76 -18.44
N LYS A 144 -1.85 -32.12 -17.39
CA LYS A 144 -1.91 -33.46 -16.76
C LYS A 144 -3.16 -33.65 -15.91
N HIS A 145 -3.59 -32.58 -15.26
CA HIS A 145 -4.76 -32.54 -14.40
C HIS A 145 -5.69 -31.39 -14.83
N PRO A 146 -6.32 -31.50 -16.01
CA PRO A 146 -7.10 -30.41 -16.59
C PRO A 146 -8.30 -30.04 -15.72
N LEU A 147 -8.74 -28.80 -15.83
CA LEU A 147 -9.97 -28.36 -15.19
C LEU A 147 -11.17 -29.06 -15.78
N MET A 148 -12.04 -29.53 -14.92
CA MET A 148 -13.26 -30.21 -15.30
C MET A 148 -14.42 -29.21 -15.54
N VAL A 149 -15.39 -29.57 -16.40
CA VAL A 149 -16.52 -28.68 -16.66
C VAL A 149 -17.33 -28.39 -15.40
N GLU A 150 -17.39 -29.33 -14.47
CA GLU A 150 -18.06 -29.14 -13.17
C GLU A 150 -17.41 -28.03 -12.33
N GLU A 151 -16.08 -27.88 -12.42
CA GLU A 151 -15.34 -26.81 -11.71
C GLU A 151 -15.68 -25.42 -12.29
N MET A 152 -16.15 -25.33 -13.55
CA MET A 152 -16.53 -24.07 -14.19
C MET A 152 -17.75 -23.40 -13.53
N GLU A 153 -18.55 -24.14 -12.76
CA GLU A 153 -19.64 -23.57 -11.97
C GLU A 153 -19.11 -22.58 -10.93
N GLU A 154 -17.92 -22.82 -10.35
CA GLU A 154 -17.31 -21.91 -9.40
C GLU A 154 -16.94 -20.57 -10.06
N ILE A 155 -16.53 -20.60 -11.33
CA ILE A 155 -16.27 -19.38 -12.10
C ILE A 155 -17.56 -18.60 -12.31
N SER A 156 -18.65 -19.29 -12.66
CA SER A 156 -19.95 -18.65 -12.82
C SER A 156 -20.43 -17.99 -11.54
N ARG A 157 -20.32 -18.68 -10.41
CA ARG A 157 -20.66 -18.12 -9.08
C ARG A 157 -19.77 -16.95 -8.71
N PHE A 158 -18.49 -17.01 -9.06
CA PHE A 158 -17.55 -15.91 -8.81
C PHE A 158 -17.89 -14.69 -9.66
N THR A 159 -18.14 -14.86 -10.95
CA THR A 159 -18.45 -13.76 -11.87
C THR A 159 -19.81 -13.11 -11.60
N GLU A 160 -20.82 -13.87 -11.21
CA GLU A 160 -22.16 -13.35 -10.87
C GLU A 160 -22.11 -12.27 -9.78
N ARG A 161 -21.16 -12.37 -8.86
CA ARG A 161 -20.96 -11.36 -7.79
C ARG A 161 -20.57 -9.98 -8.33
N PHE A 162 -19.94 -9.93 -9.50
CA PHE A 162 -19.50 -8.69 -10.14
C PHE A 162 -20.55 -8.13 -11.10
N VAL A 163 -21.22 -8.99 -11.84
CA VAL A 163 -22.27 -8.59 -12.80
C VAL A 163 -23.40 -7.84 -12.09
N SER A 164 -23.76 -8.27 -10.89
CA SER A 164 -24.81 -7.60 -10.08
C SER A 164 -24.42 -6.17 -9.66
N LYS A 165 -23.14 -5.78 -9.78
CA LYS A 165 -22.59 -4.46 -9.43
C LYS A 165 -22.14 -3.64 -10.65
N ASP A 166 -22.51 -4.08 -11.87
CA ASP A 166 -22.14 -3.42 -13.13
C ASP A 166 -20.62 -3.32 -13.34
N ILE A 167 -19.89 -4.31 -12.85
CA ILE A 167 -18.42 -4.41 -12.99
C ILE A 167 -18.12 -5.17 -14.29
N GLU A 168 -17.28 -4.60 -15.13
CA GLU A 168 -16.81 -5.27 -16.35
C GLU A 168 -15.83 -6.39 -15.99
N VAL A 169 -16.14 -7.63 -16.38
CA VAL A 169 -15.33 -8.81 -16.10
C VAL A 169 -14.77 -9.39 -17.39
N ILE A 170 -13.46 -9.58 -17.44
CA ILE A 170 -12.74 -10.27 -18.51
C ILE A 170 -11.99 -11.44 -17.86
N TRP A 171 -12.03 -12.62 -18.45
CA TRP A 171 -11.34 -13.76 -17.89
C TRP A 171 -10.73 -14.67 -18.95
N GLY A 172 -9.70 -15.41 -18.55
CA GLY A 172 -9.00 -16.37 -19.38
C GLY A 172 -8.70 -17.67 -18.65
N LEU A 173 -8.32 -18.67 -19.44
CA LEU A 173 -7.91 -20.00 -18.97
C LEU A 173 -6.63 -20.39 -19.69
N ALA A 174 -5.53 -20.45 -18.98
CA ALA A 174 -4.21 -20.78 -19.49
C ALA A 174 -3.68 -22.09 -18.89
N THR A 175 -2.64 -22.63 -19.48
CA THR A 175 -1.98 -23.85 -19.02
C THR A 175 -0.64 -23.55 -18.36
N ASP A 176 -0.39 -24.21 -17.23
CA ASP A 176 0.89 -24.16 -16.50
C ASP A 176 1.18 -25.55 -15.90
N ASP A 177 1.97 -26.34 -16.58
CA ASP A 177 2.26 -27.72 -16.18
C ASP A 177 3.13 -27.82 -14.90
N SER A 178 3.67 -26.73 -14.43
CA SER A 178 4.40 -26.68 -13.15
C SER A 178 3.48 -26.79 -11.94
N LEU A 179 2.18 -26.54 -12.12
CA LEU A 179 1.17 -26.63 -11.07
C LEU A 179 0.76 -28.05 -10.71
N ASP A 180 0.99 -29.01 -11.63
CA ASP A 180 0.58 -30.42 -11.48
C ASP A 180 -0.93 -30.56 -11.11
N GLU A 181 -1.26 -30.91 -9.88
CA GLU A 181 -2.65 -31.04 -9.39
C GLU A 181 -3.27 -29.71 -8.93
N GLU A 182 -2.45 -28.66 -8.79
CA GLU A 182 -2.90 -27.37 -8.27
C GLU A 182 -3.55 -26.51 -9.35
N VAL A 183 -4.36 -25.57 -8.92
CA VAL A 183 -4.94 -24.53 -9.75
C VAL A 183 -4.52 -23.18 -9.18
N LYS A 184 -4.05 -22.28 -10.05
CA LYS A 184 -3.72 -20.90 -9.71
C LYS A 184 -4.74 -19.97 -10.35
N ILE A 185 -5.22 -18.99 -9.61
CA ILE A 185 -5.98 -17.86 -10.15
C ILE A 185 -5.18 -16.56 -9.89
N THR A 186 -5.13 -15.71 -10.90
CA THR A 186 -4.60 -14.33 -10.76
C THR A 186 -5.72 -13.36 -11.04
N ILE A 187 -5.97 -12.42 -10.15
CA ILE A 187 -7.00 -11.40 -10.26
C ILE A 187 -6.34 -10.03 -10.37
N LEU A 188 -6.78 -9.24 -11.32
CA LEU A 188 -6.37 -7.85 -11.53
C LEU A 188 -7.62 -6.98 -11.55
N ALA A 189 -7.77 -6.10 -10.58
CA ALA A 189 -8.91 -5.20 -10.45
C ALA A 189 -8.47 -3.73 -10.58
N THR A 190 -9.25 -2.91 -11.26
CA THR A 190 -8.94 -1.51 -11.52
C THR A 190 -10.15 -0.60 -11.35
N GLY A 191 -9.91 0.71 -11.41
CA GLY A 191 -10.94 1.71 -11.27
C GLY A 191 -11.04 2.30 -9.87
N PHE A 192 -10.05 1.99 -9.04
CA PHE A 192 -9.91 2.62 -7.73
C PHE A 192 -9.26 4.00 -7.90
N GLY A 193 -9.74 4.98 -7.12
CA GLY A 193 -9.07 6.26 -6.99
C GLY A 193 -7.81 6.16 -6.13
N VAL A 194 -6.90 7.14 -6.25
CA VAL A 194 -5.73 7.23 -5.35
C VAL A 194 -6.18 7.35 -3.88
N SER A 195 -7.35 7.92 -3.64
CA SER A 195 -8.01 7.96 -2.32
C SER A 195 -8.36 6.58 -1.74
N ASN A 196 -8.47 5.55 -2.58
CA ASN A 196 -8.71 4.18 -2.15
C ASN A 196 -7.41 3.46 -1.76
N ILE A 197 -6.24 4.04 -2.06
CA ILE A 197 -5.00 3.55 -1.49
C ILE A 197 -5.09 3.84 0.01
N PRO A 198 -5.08 2.82 0.87
CA PRO A 198 -5.13 3.05 2.28
C PRO A 198 -4.04 4.07 2.69
N GLY A 199 -4.42 5.22 3.31
CA GLY A 199 -3.53 6.33 3.67
C GLY A 199 -3.53 7.54 2.72
N MET A 200 -4.19 7.46 1.55
CA MET A 200 -4.33 8.58 0.61
C MET A 200 -5.77 9.11 0.65
N SER A 201 -6.01 10.26 1.25
CA SER A 201 -7.30 10.96 1.16
C SER A 201 -7.30 12.00 0.03
N GLU A 202 -8.48 12.37 -0.49
CA GLU A 202 -8.61 13.43 -1.50
C GLU A 202 -7.99 14.77 -1.03
N ALA A 203 -8.02 15.03 0.28
CA ALA A 203 -7.39 16.20 0.87
C ALA A 203 -5.86 16.21 0.70
N THR A 204 -5.21 15.05 0.78
CA THR A 204 -3.76 14.89 0.57
C THR A 204 -3.38 15.14 -0.88
N ILE A 205 -4.23 14.73 -1.82
CA ILE A 205 -4.02 14.89 -3.27
C ILE A 205 -4.03 16.38 -3.67
N GLN A 206 -4.90 17.18 -3.05
CA GLN A 206 -5.00 18.62 -3.37
C GLN A 206 -3.83 19.44 -2.80
N LEU A 207 -3.26 19.02 -1.67
CA LEU A 207 -2.17 19.72 -0.98
C LEU A 207 -0.83 19.69 -1.73
N ASN A 208 -0.60 18.65 -2.53
CA ASN A 208 0.65 18.48 -3.27
C ASN A 208 0.66 19.21 -4.63
N ARG A 209 -0.45 19.81 -5.07
CA ARG A 209 -0.57 20.50 -6.38
C ARG A 209 0.01 21.91 -6.44
N ALA A 210 0.49 22.48 -5.33
CA ALA A 210 1.05 23.82 -5.29
C ALA A 210 2.59 23.81 -5.37
N PRO A 211 3.23 24.64 -6.22
CA PRO A 211 4.68 24.74 -6.30
C PRO A 211 5.25 25.43 -5.06
N LYS A 212 6.22 24.80 -4.39
CA LYS A 212 6.94 25.38 -3.26
C LYS A 212 7.75 26.60 -3.69
N LYS A 213 7.36 27.76 -3.18
CA LYS A 213 8.27 28.89 -2.88
C LYS A 213 8.16 29.14 -1.38
N GLU A 214 9.26 29.06 -0.68
CA GLU A 214 9.32 29.45 0.73
C GLU A 214 9.12 30.96 0.83
N PRO A 215 8.07 31.41 1.52
CA PRO A 215 8.02 32.74 2.12
C PRO A 215 7.62 32.64 3.59
N GLU A 216 7.93 33.70 4.33
CA GLU A 216 7.57 33.87 5.75
C GLU A 216 6.12 33.45 6.05
N GLU A 217 5.97 32.47 6.92
CA GLU A 217 4.68 31.84 7.25
C GLU A 217 3.73 32.84 7.93
N SER A 218 2.63 33.17 7.26
CA SER A 218 1.52 33.91 7.88
C SER A 218 0.76 33.02 8.88
N ALA A 219 0.01 33.64 9.81
CA ALA A 219 -0.80 32.89 10.81
C ALA A 219 -1.79 31.92 10.17
N GLU A 220 -2.33 32.24 8.98
CA GLU A 220 -3.24 31.38 8.21
C GLU A 220 -2.50 30.16 7.62
N GLN A 221 -1.26 30.32 7.20
CA GLN A 221 -0.44 29.23 6.69
C GLN A 221 -0.04 28.24 7.80
N LYS A 222 0.19 28.75 9.04
CA LYS A 222 0.41 27.87 10.20
C LYS A 222 -0.82 27.05 10.54
N ALA A 223 -2.00 27.65 10.52
CA ALA A 223 -3.26 26.95 10.80
C ALA A 223 -3.56 25.87 9.73
N GLN A 224 -3.33 26.19 8.45
CA GLN A 224 -3.46 25.22 7.36
C GLN A 224 -2.47 24.06 7.51
N ARG A 225 -1.22 24.35 7.85
CA ARG A 225 -0.20 23.32 8.07
C ARG A 225 -0.53 22.40 9.25
N GLU A 226 -1.06 22.96 10.35
CA GLU A 226 -1.50 22.17 11.51
C GLU A 226 -2.70 21.27 11.14
N GLU A 227 -3.61 21.75 10.31
CA GLU A 227 -4.73 20.96 9.81
C GLU A 227 -4.26 19.85 8.86
N GLU A 228 -3.28 20.14 8.01
CA GLU A 228 -2.63 19.18 7.13
C GLU A 228 -1.89 18.08 7.92
N GLU A 229 -1.12 18.48 8.92
CA GLU A 229 -0.42 17.54 9.81
C GLU A 229 -1.38 16.64 10.58
N LYS A 230 -2.55 17.16 10.95
CA LYS A 230 -3.60 16.39 11.60
C LYS A 230 -4.20 15.36 10.63
N LYS A 231 -4.50 15.76 9.39
CA LYS A 231 -5.01 14.86 8.34
C LYS A 231 -4.01 13.75 8.00
N VAL A 232 -2.72 14.07 7.88
CA VAL A 232 -1.66 13.08 7.69
C VAL A 232 -1.55 12.14 8.90
N GLY A 233 -1.71 12.66 10.11
CA GLY A 233 -1.76 11.87 11.34
C GLY A 233 -2.91 10.87 11.37
N GLU A 234 -4.09 11.32 10.97
CA GLU A 234 -5.29 10.46 10.86
C GLU A 234 -5.12 9.36 9.79
N MET A 235 -4.48 9.68 8.67
CA MET A 235 -4.15 8.70 7.62
C MET A 235 -3.16 7.65 8.11
N ILE A 236 -2.09 8.05 8.79
CA ILE A 236 -1.11 7.12 9.35
C ILE A 236 -1.78 6.22 10.39
N THR A 237 -2.70 6.76 11.20
CA THR A 237 -3.48 5.99 12.17
C THR A 237 -4.38 4.96 11.49
N HIS A 238 -5.01 5.35 10.39
CA HIS A 238 -5.87 4.44 9.62
C HIS A 238 -5.06 3.32 8.94
N TYR A 239 -3.84 3.62 8.49
CA TYR A 239 -2.98 2.69 7.77
C TYR A 239 -2.30 1.65 8.67
N TYR A 240 -1.83 2.12 9.83
CA TYR A 240 -0.94 1.34 10.70
C TYR A 240 -1.56 1.01 12.06
N GLY A 241 -2.83 1.37 12.26
CA GLY A 241 -3.48 1.25 13.56
C GLY A 241 -3.05 2.33 14.55
N GLY A 242 -3.88 2.64 15.53
CA GLY A 242 -3.78 3.81 16.41
C GLY A 242 -2.58 3.91 17.35
N ASP A 243 -1.43 3.27 17.09
CA ASP A 243 -0.31 3.26 17.99
C ASP A 243 0.89 4.11 17.54
N LYS A 244 1.28 5.05 18.40
CA LYS A 244 2.61 5.73 18.54
C LYS A 244 3.26 6.44 17.33
N LEU A 245 2.85 6.21 16.09
CA LEU A 245 3.39 6.89 14.91
C LEU A 245 2.78 8.29 14.71
N THR A 246 1.61 8.53 15.28
CA THR A 246 0.90 9.81 15.18
C THR A 246 1.41 10.86 16.16
N ALA A 247 2.12 10.43 17.20
CA ALA A 247 2.72 11.38 18.13
C ALA A 247 3.94 12.04 17.49
N LYS A 248 3.76 13.25 16.96
CA LYS A 248 4.88 14.13 16.63
C LYS A 248 5.68 14.34 17.91
N ARG A 249 6.89 13.78 18.01
CA ARG A 249 7.80 14.14 19.10
C ARG A 249 8.18 15.60 18.91
N THR A 250 7.52 16.47 19.62
CA THR A 250 7.95 17.87 19.73
C THR A 250 9.24 17.88 20.55
N ILE A 251 10.35 18.15 19.88
CA ILE A 251 11.64 18.33 20.58
C ILE A 251 11.59 19.70 21.24
N HIS A 252 11.60 19.73 22.55
CA HIS A 252 11.70 20.94 23.32
C HIS A 252 13.17 21.21 23.58
N SER A 253 13.75 22.22 22.90
CA SER A 253 15.14 22.62 23.07
C SER A 253 15.21 23.84 23.99
N PHE A 254 16.14 23.81 24.95
CA PHE A 254 16.54 24.97 25.78
C PHE A 254 17.77 25.58 25.14
N ILE A 255 17.75 26.88 24.87
CA ILE A 255 18.87 27.60 24.27
C ILE A 255 19.61 28.30 25.39
N MET A 256 20.88 27.92 25.62
CA MET A 256 21.75 28.54 26.60
C MET A 256 22.30 29.87 26.07
N GLU A 257 22.30 30.88 26.90
CA GLU A 257 22.95 32.15 26.64
C GLU A 257 24.30 32.21 27.36
N GLY A 258 25.14 33.20 27.06
CA GLY A 258 26.52 33.21 27.54
C GLY A 258 26.69 33.19 29.06
N GLU A 259 25.72 33.72 29.82
CA GLU A 259 25.72 33.69 31.29
C GLU A 259 25.34 32.37 31.89
N ASP A 260 24.50 31.56 31.14
CA ASP A 260 24.06 30.25 31.58
C ASP A 260 25.21 29.25 31.69
N LEU A 261 26.29 29.45 30.94
CA LEU A 261 27.50 28.60 30.95
C LEU A 261 28.26 28.62 32.29
N PHE A 262 27.95 29.54 33.18
CA PHE A 262 28.55 29.66 34.52
C PHE A 262 27.58 29.26 35.63
N ASN A 263 26.42 28.71 35.29
CA ASN A 263 25.42 28.24 36.26
C ASN A 263 25.43 26.70 36.33
N ASP A 264 26.20 26.19 37.31
CA ASP A 264 26.40 24.74 37.49
C ASP A 264 25.09 24.00 37.75
N ASP A 265 24.12 24.58 38.50
CA ASP A 265 22.83 23.97 38.80
C ASP A 265 21.95 23.85 37.51
N LEU A 266 22.11 24.79 36.58
CA LEU A 266 21.41 24.74 35.29
C LEU A 266 22.05 23.72 34.34
N ILE A 267 23.38 23.64 34.32
CA ILE A 267 24.15 22.70 33.52
C ILE A 267 23.80 21.26 33.95
N ASP A 268 23.84 20.97 35.26
CA ASP A 268 23.51 19.67 35.82
C ASP A 268 22.07 19.27 35.52
N ALA A 269 21.14 20.23 35.57
CA ALA A 269 19.74 19.97 35.22
C ALA A 269 19.55 19.69 33.71
N ILE A 270 20.33 20.31 32.83
CA ILE A 270 20.30 20.05 31.38
C ILE A 270 20.90 18.70 31.07
N ASP A 271 22.01 18.31 31.69
CA ASP A 271 22.70 17.05 31.46
C ASP A 271 21.91 15.85 32.00
N SER A 272 21.16 16.07 33.09
CA SER A 272 20.35 15.00 33.68
C SER A 272 19.17 14.55 32.81
N LEU A 273 18.71 15.38 31.85
CA LEU A 273 17.56 15.10 31.03
C LEU A 273 17.86 15.31 29.52
N PRO A 274 18.04 14.23 28.75
CA PRO A 274 18.32 14.30 27.31
C PRO A 274 17.27 15.12 26.54
N THR A 275 17.69 15.91 25.57
CA THR A 275 16.84 16.83 24.80
C THR A 275 15.60 16.16 24.19
N TYR A 276 15.72 14.89 23.76
CA TYR A 276 14.63 14.12 23.16
C TYR A 276 13.58 13.62 24.16
N LEU A 277 13.82 13.72 25.46
CA LEU A 277 12.90 13.36 26.54
C LEU A 277 12.23 14.56 27.17
N ARG A 278 12.69 15.79 26.90
CA ARG A 278 12.19 17.02 27.54
C ARG A 278 10.75 17.31 27.15
N THR A 279 9.96 17.69 28.15
CA THR A 279 8.59 18.18 28.01
C THR A 279 8.57 19.72 28.05
N LYS A 280 7.42 20.34 27.74
CA LYS A 280 7.21 21.78 27.94
C LYS A 280 7.45 22.20 29.40
N GLN A 281 7.10 21.37 30.36
CA GLN A 281 7.28 21.63 31.77
C GLN A 281 8.76 21.68 32.13
N ASP A 282 9.54 20.71 31.62
CA ASP A 282 10.99 20.68 31.86
C ASP A 282 11.70 21.93 31.33
N ILE A 283 11.29 22.47 30.19
CA ILE A 283 11.83 23.74 29.66
C ILE A 283 11.47 24.91 30.55
N SER A 284 10.21 24.95 31.04
CA SER A 284 9.79 26.00 31.98
C SER A 284 10.58 25.95 33.31
N ASP A 285 10.87 24.74 33.79
CA ASP A 285 11.64 24.53 35.01
C ASP A 285 13.12 24.90 34.81
N LEU A 286 13.70 24.67 33.63
CA LEU A 286 15.04 25.14 33.26
C LEU A 286 15.11 26.67 33.15
N GLU A 287 14.07 27.30 32.58
CA GLU A 287 13.97 28.77 32.53
C GLU A 287 13.84 29.39 33.91
N ALA A 288 13.19 28.72 34.85
CA ALA A 288 13.08 29.17 36.23
C ALA A 288 14.43 29.08 36.97
N LYS A 289 15.30 28.14 36.61
CA LYS A 289 16.66 28.02 37.17
C LYS A 289 17.67 29.00 36.58
N ARG A 290 17.35 29.64 35.46
CA ARG A 290 18.16 30.68 34.84
C ARG A 290 18.22 31.96 35.69
N LYS A 291 17.20 32.20 36.56
CA LYS A 291 17.10 33.34 37.47
C LYS A 291 17.83 33.08 38.76
#